data_ba665e6577caee81d69da8e0d45a036d
#
_entry.id   ba665e6577caee81d69da8e0d45a036d
#
_cell.length_a   1.000
_cell.length_b   1.000
_cell.length_c   1.000
_cell.angle_alpha   90.00
_cell.angle_beta   90.00
_cell.angle_gamma   90.00
#
_symmetry.space_group_name_H-M   'P 1'
#
loop_
_entity.id
_entity.type
_entity.pdbx_description
1 polymer ?
#
loop_
_entity_poly.entity_id
_entity_poly.type
_entity_poly.pdbx_seq_one_letter_code
_entity_poly.pdbx_strand_id
1 'polypeptide(L)'
;MKLGTLKDSSRDGALCVVSRNLKLARIASDVAPTLQAALDDWGYCAPLLQALSDELNHPSASLGASAGSRLFEPDFSQFAAPLPRAYQWLDASAYLAHVELVRKARGAEMPSEMRKDPLMYQGNSDYFIGPQDDIRCESEDWGIDLEAEVAVILDDTPMGVERDKATHQILLLTLVNDVSLRNLIPEELAKGFGFVQGKAATAFTPLAVTPDELGPVWDGRKLSLPMRVSVNDQVLGSPHCGSDMQFDFPRLIVHAAKTRPLPAGTVLGSGTISNYGHDSGHACIAELRAMETVRDGAAATPFLKFGDRVRIEMLDSQGQSIFGAIDQQVVSARSPRRERPIADVLARPAAIPPASIQPVPADQSDQAEPDQADQQSASE
;
A
#
# COMPACT_ATOMS: atom_id res chain seq x y z
N MET A 1 -13.95 4.94 0.79
CA MET A 1 -13.86 4.37 -0.59
C MET A 1 -12.75 3.35 -0.73
N LYS A 2 -12.81 2.49 -1.76
CA LYS A 2 -11.79 1.47 -2.06
C LYS A 2 -11.16 1.78 -3.41
N LEU A 3 -9.84 1.94 -3.44
CA LEU A 3 -9.05 2.31 -4.62
C LEU A 3 -8.10 1.19 -5.00
N GLY A 4 -7.96 0.94 -6.28
CA GLY A 4 -7.06 -0.08 -6.81
C GLY A 4 -6.40 0.40 -8.09
N THR A 5 -5.40 -0.35 -8.55
CA THR A 5 -4.66 -0.09 -9.77
C THR A 5 -4.73 -1.31 -10.67
N LEU A 6 -5.30 -1.12 -11.86
CA LEU A 6 -5.33 -2.15 -12.88
C LEU A 6 -4.01 -2.19 -13.65
N LYS A 7 -3.52 -3.39 -13.91
CA LYS A 7 -2.37 -3.59 -14.79
C LYS A 7 -2.72 -3.17 -16.21
N ASP A 8 -1.91 -2.29 -16.77
CA ASP A 8 -1.95 -1.88 -18.17
C ASP A 8 -0.54 -1.98 -18.78
N SER A 9 -0.29 -1.35 -19.89
CA SER A 9 1.06 -1.33 -20.52
C SER A 9 2.02 -0.36 -19.84
N SER A 10 1.55 0.47 -18.88
CA SER A 10 2.37 1.40 -18.11
C SER A 10 2.94 0.75 -16.84
N ARG A 11 3.88 1.44 -16.20
CA ARG A 11 4.45 0.99 -14.90
C ARG A 11 3.52 1.27 -13.73
N ASP A 12 2.68 2.29 -13.83
CA ASP A 12 1.86 2.80 -12.74
C ASP A 12 0.40 2.33 -12.82
N GLY A 13 0.03 1.67 -13.93
CA GLY A 13 -1.29 1.13 -14.16
C GLY A 13 -2.40 2.20 -14.22
N ALA A 14 -3.64 1.77 -14.25
CA ALA A 14 -4.81 2.63 -14.33
C ALA A 14 -5.57 2.65 -13.01
N LEU A 15 -5.86 3.84 -12.48
CA LEU A 15 -6.66 4.01 -11.26
C LEU A 15 -8.08 3.50 -11.46
N CYS A 16 -8.60 2.74 -10.50
CA CYS A 16 -9.99 2.36 -10.43
C CYS A 16 -10.57 2.48 -9.01
N VAL A 17 -11.88 2.70 -8.95
CA VAL A 17 -12.68 2.66 -7.72
C VAL A 17 -13.42 1.32 -7.70
N VAL A 18 -13.48 0.68 -6.53
CA VAL A 18 -14.12 -0.63 -6.33
C VAL A 18 -15.24 -0.50 -5.30
N SER A 19 -16.37 -1.14 -5.55
CA SER A 19 -17.51 -1.16 -4.61
C SER A 19 -17.14 -1.88 -3.30
N ARG A 20 -17.85 -1.54 -2.21
CA ARG A 20 -17.62 -2.13 -0.86
C ARG A 20 -17.72 -3.66 -0.88
N ASN A 21 -18.65 -4.19 -1.64
CA ASN A 21 -18.88 -5.64 -1.77
C ASN A 21 -17.93 -6.34 -2.76
N LEU A 22 -17.00 -5.62 -3.35
CA LEU A 22 -15.99 -6.10 -4.31
C LEU A 22 -16.56 -6.70 -5.61
N LYS A 23 -17.81 -6.37 -5.98
CA LYS A 23 -18.48 -6.95 -7.16
C LYS A 23 -18.47 -6.02 -8.38
N LEU A 24 -18.30 -4.73 -8.16
CA LEU A 24 -18.26 -3.73 -9.22
C LEU A 24 -17.02 -2.88 -9.09
N ALA A 25 -16.44 -2.49 -10.22
CA ALA A 25 -15.34 -1.55 -10.30
C ALA A 25 -15.55 -0.59 -11.49
N ARG A 26 -14.94 0.60 -11.39
CA ARG A 26 -14.92 1.61 -12.45
C ARG A 26 -13.51 2.16 -12.60
N ILE A 27 -13.05 2.25 -13.86
CA ILE A 27 -11.81 2.97 -14.20
C ILE A 27 -12.06 4.46 -13.96
N ALA A 28 -11.17 5.11 -13.21
CA ALA A 28 -11.29 6.51 -12.78
C ALA A 28 -10.29 7.45 -13.50
N SER A 29 -9.86 7.09 -14.71
CA SER A 29 -8.90 7.90 -15.50
C SER A 29 -9.43 9.27 -15.95
N ASP A 30 -10.73 9.51 -15.79
CA ASP A 30 -11.38 10.80 -15.92
C ASP A 30 -11.16 11.72 -14.71
N VAL A 31 -10.78 11.15 -13.55
CA VAL A 31 -10.37 11.91 -12.36
C VAL A 31 -8.85 12.02 -12.31
N ALA A 32 -8.15 10.88 -12.33
CA ALA A 32 -6.70 10.83 -12.36
C ALA A 32 -6.22 9.56 -13.10
N PRO A 33 -5.12 9.62 -13.87
CA PRO A 33 -4.64 8.46 -14.64
C PRO A 33 -4.13 7.33 -13.74
N THR A 34 -3.53 7.65 -12.59
CA THR A 34 -2.91 6.72 -11.65
C THR A 34 -3.26 7.09 -10.21
N LEU A 35 -3.07 6.16 -9.27
CA LEU A 35 -3.25 6.49 -7.85
C LEU A 35 -2.25 7.56 -7.38
N GLN A 36 -0.98 7.50 -7.83
CA GLN A 36 -0.02 8.55 -7.46
C GLN A 36 -0.47 9.93 -7.93
N ALA A 37 -0.97 10.06 -9.15
CA ALA A 37 -1.49 11.33 -9.65
C ALA A 37 -2.69 11.85 -8.84
N ALA A 38 -3.52 10.93 -8.31
CA ALA A 38 -4.61 11.32 -7.42
C ALA A 38 -4.10 11.77 -6.04
N LEU A 39 -3.06 11.13 -5.52
CA LEU A 39 -2.44 11.50 -4.23
C LEU A 39 -1.72 12.84 -4.32
N ASP A 40 -1.07 13.15 -5.45
CA ASP A 40 -0.38 14.43 -5.69
C ASP A 40 -1.35 15.64 -5.70
N ASP A 41 -2.65 15.41 -5.93
CA ASP A 41 -3.72 16.43 -5.85
C ASP A 41 -4.95 15.87 -5.13
N TRP A 42 -4.72 15.33 -3.93
CA TRP A 42 -5.75 14.64 -3.17
C TRP A 42 -6.95 15.50 -2.83
N GLY A 43 -6.71 16.79 -2.54
CA GLY A 43 -7.77 17.75 -2.22
C GLY A 43 -8.80 17.90 -3.34
N TYR A 44 -8.36 17.82 -4.60
CA TYR A 44 -9.22 17.88 -5.79
C TYR A 44 -9.77 16.48 -6.14
N CYS A 45 -8.94 15.45 -6.14
CA CYS A 45 -9.31 14.12 -6.62
C CYS A 45 -10.23 13.36 -5.64
N ALA A 46 -10.00 13.47 -4.33
CA ALA A 46 -10.74 12.67 -3.34
C ALA A 46 -12.26 12.87 -3.37
N PRO A 47 -12.82 14.09 -3.45
CA PRO A 47 -14.27 14.27 -3.57
C PRO A 47 -14.87 13.63 -4.84
N LEU A 48 -14.13 13.67 -5.96
CA LEU A 48 -14.57 13.08 -7.23
C LEU A 48 -14.53 11.54 -7.16
N LEU A 49 -13.48 10.97 -6.58
CA LEU A 49 -13.36 9.53 -6.34
C LEU A 49 -14.43 9.04 -5.36
N GLN A 50 -14.76 9.84 -4.33
CA GLN A 50 -15.83 9.52 -3.40
C GLN A 50 -17.19 9.49 -4.09
N ALA A 51 -17.47 10.44 -4.98
CA ALA A 51 -18.71 10.44 -5.77
C ALA A 51 -18.82 9.16 -6.62
N LEU A 52 -17.71 8.71 -7.26
CA LEU A 52 -17.67 7.44 -7.99
C LEU A 52 -17.92 6.24 -7.07
N SER A 53 -17.35 6.26 -5.87
CA SER A 53 -17.58 5.22 -4.86
C SER A 53 -19.05 5.17 -4.43
N ASP A 54 -19.68 6.31 -4.23
CA ASP A 54 -21.10 6.40 -3.85
C ASP A 54 -22.02 5.87 -4.96
N GLU A 55 -21.72 6.19 -6.23
CA GLU A 55 -22.42 5.61 -7.40
C GLU A 55 -22.31 4.07 -7.43
N LEU A 56 -21.09 3.53 -7.25
CA LEU A 56 -20.85 2.08 -7.26
C LEU A 56 -21.55 1.34 -6.13
N ASN A 57 -21.75 2.00 -5.01
CA ASN A 57 -22.41 1.44 -3.83
C ASN A 57 -23.93 1.71 -3.79
N HIS A 58 -24.47 2.43 -4.77
CA HIS A 58 -25.90 2.64 -4.85
C HIS A 58 -26.63 1.33 -5.20
N PRO A 59 -27.81 1.04 -4.60
CA PRO A 59 -28.54 -0.23 -4.85
C PRO A 59 -28.90 -0.49 -6.31
N SER A 60 -28.99 0.55 -7.15
CA SER A 60 -29.28 0.40 -8.58
C SER A 60 -28.03 0.22 -9.45
N ALA A 61 -26.82 0.26 -8.87
CA ALA A 61 -25.59 0.06 -9.62
C ALA A 61 -25.52 -1.38 -10.15
N SER A 62 -25.36 -1.53 -11.47
CA SER A 62 -25.26 -2.84 -12.11
C SER A 62 -24.48 -2.75 -13.41
N LEU A 63 -23.87 -3.85 -13.82
CA LEU A 63 -23.24 -3.99 -15.12
C LEU A 63 -24.28 -3.73 -16.23
N GLY A 64 -23.97 -2.84 -17.17
CA GLY A 64 -24.84 -2.54 -18.30
C GLY A 64 -25.84 -1.40 -18.07
N ALA A 65 -25.84 -0.73 -16.92
CA ALA A 65 -26.78 0.36 -16.62
C ALA A 65 -26.64 1.60 -17.53
N SER A 66 -25.54 1.74 -18.27
CA SER A 66 -25.36 2.81 -19.26
C SER A 66 -24.44 2.34 -20.40
N ALA A 67 -24.85 2.56 -21.63
CA ALA A 67 -23.96 2.42 -22.80
C ALA A 67 -22.80 3.43 -22.67
N GLY A 68 -21.60 2.95 -22.42
CA GLY A 68 -20.41 3.78 -22.16
C GLY A 68 -19.94 3.80 -20.70
N SER A 69 -20.60 3.10 -19.77
CA SER A 69 -20.11 2.97 -18.42
C SER A 69 -18.84 2.11 -18.42
N ARG A 70 -17.78 2.64 -17.79
CA ARG A 70 -16.49 1.94 -17.56
C ARG A 70 -16.60 0.95 -16.39
N LEU A 71 -17.82 0.39 -16.17
CA LEU A 71 -18.10 -0.56 -15.09
C LEU A 71 -17.70 -1.97 -15.50
N PHE A 72 -17.07 -2.68 -14.60
CA PHE A 72 -16.66 -4.07 -14.79
C PHE A 72 -16.70 -4.86 -13.48
N GLU A 73 -16.71 -6.19 -13.56
CA GLU A 73 -16.51 -7.08 -12.43
C GLU A 73 -15.00 -7.18 -12.17
N PRO A 74 -14.49 -6.86 -10.95
CA PRO A 74 -13.06 -6.88 -10.69
C PRO A 74 -12.50 -8.31 -10.64
N ASP A 75 -11.55 -8.62 -11.52
CA ASP A 75 -10.65 -9.76 -11.43
C ASP A 75 -9.35 -9.32 -10.77
N PHE A 76 -9.16 -9.66 -9.50
CA PHE A 76 -7.96 -9.23 -8.74
C PHE A 76 -6.64 -9.79 -9.28
N SER A 77 -6.65 -10.75 -10.20
CA SER A 77 -5.47 -11.18 -10.92
C SER A 77 -4.93 -10.11 -11.88
N GLN A 78 -5.80 -9.18 -12.30
CA GLN A 78 -5.48 -8.04 -13.16
C GLN A 78 -5.02 -6.80 -12.38
N PHE A 79 -5.04 -6.87 -11.04
CA PHE A 79 -4.61 -5.75 -10.21
C PHE A 79 -3.11 -5.82 -9.94
N ALA A 80 -2.47 -4.66 -9.97
CA ALA A 80 -1.16 -4.42 -9.39
C ALA A 80 -1.29 -4.11 -7.89
N ALA A 81 -0.19 -3.84 -7.22
CA ALA A 81 -0.23 -3.13 -5.95
C ALA A 81 -0.98 -1.79 -6.13
N PRO A 82 -1.68 -1.25 -5.11
CA PRO A 82 -2.36 0.04 -5.24
C PRO A 82 -1.44 1.16 -5.74
N LEU A 83 -0.21 1.21 -5.24
CA LEU A 83 0.91 1.92 -5.84
C LEU A 83 1.89 0.86 -6.36
N PRO A 84 2.05 0.68 -7.70
CA PRO A 84 3.01 -0.30 -8.23
C PRO A 84 4.47 0.05 -7.97
N ARG A 85 4.73 1.31 -7.67
CA ARG A 85 5.96 1.89 -7.12
C ARG A 85 5.60 3.10 -6.28
N ALA A 86 6.42 3.44 -5.29
CA ALA A 86 6.22 4.58 -4.42
C ALA A 86 7.48 5.46 -4.38
N TYR A 87 7.34 6.72 -4.00
CA TYR A 87 8.50 7.58 -3.73
C TYR A 87 9.35 7.02 -2.60
N GLN A 88 8.70 6.42 -1.60
CA GLN A 88 9.37 5.81 -0.48
C GLN A 88 8.54 4.66 0.10
N TRP A 89 9.22 3.57 0.46
CA TRP A 89 8.72 2.52 1.32
C TRP A 89 9.54 2.50 2.60
N LEU A 90 8.87 2.74 3.72
CA LEU A 90 9.45 2.66 5.06
C LEU A 90 8.74 1.54 5.80
N ASP A 91 9.48 0.58 6.31
CA ASP A 91 8.92 -0.45 7.15
C ASP A 91 9.46 -0.37 8.57
N ALA A 92 8.54 -0.43 9.53
CA ALA A 92 8.84 -0.27 10.94
C ALA A 92 8.77 -1.61 11.70
N SER A 93 9.11 -1.59 12.98
CA SER A 93 8.89 -2.69 13.92
C SER A 93 7.99 -2.21 15.06
N ALA A 94 6.69 -2.09 14.76
CA ALA A 94 5.72 -1.55 15.73
C ALA A 94 5.35 -2.54 16.84
N TYR A 95 5.56 -3.85 16.63
CA TYR A 95 5.19 -4.91 17.55
C TYR A 95 6.42 -5.46 18.28
N LEU A 96 6.62 -5.03 19.53
CA LEU A 96 7.75 -5.47 20.32
C LEU A 96 7.71 -6.96 20.67
N ALA A 97 6.54 -7.58 20.68
CA ALA A 97 6.39 -9.02 20.88
C ALA A 97 7.21 -9.81 19.86
N HIS A 98 7.16 -9.40 18.57
CA HIS A 98 7.97 -9.98 17.49
C HIS A 98 9.47 -9.82 17.77
N VAL A 99 9.90 -8.58 18.05
CA VAL A 99 11.32 -8.26 18.27
C VAL A 99 11.87 -9.02 19.47
N GLU A 100 11.13 -9.07 20.58
CA GLU A 100 11.52 -9.78 21.81
C GLU A 100 11.67 -11.28 21.57
N LEU A 101 10.72 -11.91 20.88
CA LEU A 101 10.75 -13.35 20.60
C LEU A 101 11.93 -13.74 19.72
N VAL A 102 12.15 -13.01 18.61
CA VAL A 102 13.24 -13.28 17.67
C VAL A 102 14.61 -13.08 18.34
N ARG A 103 14.75 -12.06 19.20
CA ARG A 103 16.00 -11.84 19.96
C ARG A 103 16.22 -12.93 21.00
N LYS A 104 15.18 -13.32 21.74
CA LYS A 104 15.24 -14.41 22.72
C LYS A 104 15.67 -15.72 22.07
N ALA A 105 15.16 -16.06 20.90
CA ALA A 105 15.56 -17.23 20.15
C ALA A 105 17.04 -17.24 19.75
N ARG A 106 17.66 -16.05 19.65
CA ARG A 106 19.10 -15.87 19.36
C ARG A 106 19.94 -15.71 20.63
N GLY A 107 19.37 -15.87 21.83
CA GLY A 107 20.06 -15.67 23.10
C GLY A 107 20.43 -14.22 23.40
N ALA A 108 19.77 -13.24 22.77
CA ALA A 108 20.04 -11.83 22.92
C ALA A 108 18.92 -11.12 23.70
N GLU A 109 19.31 -10.24 24.64
CA GLU A 109 18.37 -9.37 25.34
C GLU A 109 17.90 -8.21 24.46
N MET A 110 16.74 -7.66 24.78
CA MET A 110 16.20 -6.49 24.11
C MET A 110 16.73 -5.21 24.74
N PRO A 111 17.46 -4.34 24.01
CA PRO A 111 17.89 -3.04 24.52
C PRO A 111 16.69 -2.15 24.90
N SER A 112 16.81 -1.40 26.00
CA SER A 112 15.74 -0.53 26.53
C SER A 112 15.32 0.57 25.52
N GLU A 113 16.25 1.00 24.68
CA GLU A 113 16.07 2.02 23.65
C GLU A 113 15.04 1.58 22.60
N MET A 114 15.01 0.29 22.23
CA MET A 114 14.03 -0.26 21.28
C MET A 114 12.57 -0.16 21.76
N ARG A 115 12.36 0.07 23.08
CA ARG A 115 11.02 0.34 23.63
C ARG A 115 10.60 1.80 23.48
N LYS A 116 11.54 2.69 23.16
CA LYS A 116 11.34 4.15 23.06
C LYS A 116 11.30 4.61 21.61
N ASP A 117 12.25 4.13 20.81
CA ASP A 117 12.39 4.49 19.40
C ASP A 117 12.07 3.29 18.50
N PRO A 118 11.15 3.45 17.53
CA PRO A 118 10.84 2.38 16.59
C PRO A 118 12.04 2.08 15.69
N LEU A 119 12.32 0.80 15.47
CA LEU A 119 13.19 0.39 14.38
C LEU A 119 12.44 0.63 13.06
N MET A 120 13.17 1.11 12.05
CA MET A 120 12.61 1.39 10.73
C MET A 120 13.71 1.25 9.68
N TYR A 121 13.40 0.67 8.53
CA TYR A 121 14.30 0.59 7.40
C TYR A 121 13.66 1.15 6.13
N GLN A 122 14.49 1.53 5.15
CA GLN A 122 14.04 1.89 3.82
C GLN A 122 14.01 0.63 2.95
N GLY A 123 12.80 0.24 2.56
CA GLY A 123 12.57 -0.87 1.65
C GLY A 123 12.73 -0.47 0.19
N ASN A 124 12.79 -1.46 -0.68
CA ASN A 124 12.75 -1.27 -2.12
C ASN A 124 11.38 -0.70 -2.53
N SER A 125 11.36 0.49 -3.14
CA SER A 125 10.12 1.21 -3.45
C SER A 125 9.89 1.43 -4.95
N ASP A 126 10.80 1.01 -5.79
CA ASP A 126 10.73 1.21 -7.25
C ASP A 126 9.92 0.11 -7.95
N TYR A 127 9.63 -0.99 -7.25
CA TYR A 127 8.86 -2.11 -7.77
C TYR A 127 8.17 -2.90 -6.65
N PHE A 128 6.84 -2.87 -6.65
CA PHE A 128 6.00 -3.73 -5.82
C PHE A 128 5.30 -4.78 -6.67
N ILE A 129 5.11 -5.96 -6.11
CA ILE A 129 4.36 -7.03 -6.77
C ILE A 129 2.89 -6.98 -6.39
N GLY A 130 2.04 -7.33 -7.34
CA GLY A 130 0.59 -7.32 -7.14
C GLY A 130 0.10 -8.45 -6.24
N PRO A 131 -1.18 -8.42 -5.86
CA PRO A 131 -1.76 -9.32 -4.87
C PRO A 131 -1.71 -10.80 -5.25
N GLN A 132 -1.66 -11.12 -6.54
CA GLN A 132 -1.62 -12.47 -7.07
C GLN A 132 -0.41 -12.74 -7.97
N ASP A 133 0.58 -11.85 -7.92
CA ASP A 133 1.85 -12.08 -8.61
C ASP A 133 2.70 -13.07 -7.84
N ASP A 134 3.45 -13.89 -8.56
CA ASP A 134 4.31 -14.90 -7.93
C ASP A 134 5.44 -14.28 -7.12
N ILE A 135 5.74 -14.84 -5.94
CA ILE A 135 6.97 -14.57 -5.19
C ILE A 135 8.11 -15.30 -5.89
N ARG A 136 8.95 -14.57 -6.60
CA ARG A 136 10.02 -15.14 -7.43
C ARG A 136 11.35 -15.11 -6.70
N CYS A 137 12.00 -16.26 -6.55
CA CYS A 137 13.25 -16.39 -5.85
C CYS A 137 14.22 -17.34 -6.59
N GLU A 138 15.53 -17.09 -6.53
CA GLU A 138 16.54 -17.93 -7.19
C GLU A 138 16.80 -19.22 -6.40
N SER A 139 16.74 -19.18 -5.06
CA SER A 139 17.06 -20.32 -4.20
C SER A 139 16.18 -20.37 -2.95
N GLU A 140 15.71 -21.56 -2.61
CA GLU A 140 15.05 -21.85 -1.34
C GLU A 140 16.01 -21.72 -0.14
N ASP A 141 17.32 -21.89 -0.35
CA ASP A 141 18.35 -21.77 0.68
C ASP A 141 18.45 -20.36 1.25
N TRP A 142 17.88 -19.35 0.58
CA TRP A 142 17.82 -17.99 1.09
C TRP A 142 16.81 -17.81 2.24
N GLY A 143 16.00 -18.86 2.53
CA GLY A 143 15.05 -18.86 3.63
C GLY A 143 13.87 -17.93 3.36
N ILE A 144 13.08 -18.27 2.34
CA ILE A 144 11.94 -17.47 1.88
C ILE A 144 10.85 -17.44 2.95
N ASP A 145 10.46 -16.25 3.40
CA ASP A 145 9.43 -16.05 4.42
C ASP A 145 8.45 -14.99 3.99
N LEU A 146 7.27 -15.01 4.56
CA LEU A 146 6.25 -13.97 4.48
C LEU A 146 6.29 -13.08 5.73
N GLU A 147 5.83 -11.84 5.61
CA GLU A 147 5.53 -10.97 6.76
C GLU A 147 4.21 -10.25 6.49
N ALA A 148 3.16 -10.62 7.26
CA ALA A 148 1.86 -9.99 7.11
C ALA A 148 1.76 -8.75 7.99
N GLU A 149 1.41 -7.62 7.36
CA GLU A 149 1.46 -6.29 7.95
C GLU A 149 0.30 -5.42 7.51
N VAL A 150 0.10 -4.31 8.23
CA VAL A 150 -0.71 -3.17 7.79
C VAL A 150 0.23 -2.05 7.34
N ALA A 151 -0.10 -1.39 6.22
CA ALA A 151 0.58 -0.18 5.82
C ALA A 151 -0.40 0.98 5.61
N VAL A 152 0.12 2.20 5.79
CA VAL A 152 -0.58 3.44 5.47
C VAL A 152 0.11 4.14 4.30
N ILE A 153 -0.69 4.84 3.47
CA ILE A 153 -0.21 5.70 2.40
C ILE A 153 -0.48 7.14 2.84
N LEU A 154 0.56 7.96 2.79
CA LEU A 154 0.57 9.29 3.39
C LEU A 154 0.31 10.39 2.36
N ASP A 155 -0.24 11.49 2.84
CA ASP A 155 -0.21 12.82 2.23
C ASP A 155 1.15 13.50 2.42
N ASP A 156 1.35 14.65 1.81
CA ASP A 156 2.50 15.51 2.04
C ASP A 156 2.68 15.82 3.53
N THR A 157 3.66 15.17 4.12
CA THR A 157 3.92 15.23 5.56
C THR A 157 5.11 16.15 5.81
N PRO A 158 4.92 17.28 6.52
CA PRO A 158 6.01 18.21 6.79
C PRO A 158 7.05 17.63 7.74
N MET A 159 8.31 18.03 7.57
CA MET A 159 9.38 17.71 8.52
C MET A 159 9.01 18.20 9.93
N GLY A 160 9.21 17.33 10.92
CA GLY A 160 8.91 17.64 12.32
C GLY A 160 7.42 17.71 12.65
N VAL A 161 6.56 17.05 11.86
CA VAL A 161 5.11 16.99 12.12
C VAL A 161 4.81 16.54 13.56
N GLU A 162 3.87 17.21 14.20
CA GLU A 162 3.38 16.86 15.53
C GLU A 162 2.47 15.61 15.46
N ARG A 163 2.47 14.80 16.52
CA ARG A 163 1.76 13.52 16.55
C ARG A 163 0.26 13.63 16.22
N ASP A 164 -0.43 14.64 16.77
CA ASP A 164 -1.86 14.81 16.51
C ASP A 164 -2.13 15.24 15.07
N LYS A 165 -1.22 15.99 14.45
CA LYS A 165 -1.28 16.37 13.03
C LYS A 165 -0.92 15.21 12.11
N ALA A 166 -0.01 14.32 12.54
CA ALA A 166 0.39 13.14 11.78
C ALA A 166 -0.78 12.18 11.49
N THR A 167 -1.80 12.15 12.36
CA THR A 167 -3.04 11.37 12.13
C THR A 167 -3.77 11.80 10.84
N HIS A 168 -3.74 13.07 10.50
CA HIS A 168 -4.40 13.63 9.32
C HIS A 168 -3.62 13.41 8.02
N GLN A 169 -2.37 12.94 8.13
CA GLN A 169 -1.55 12.62 6.95
C GLN A 169 -1.84 11.22 6.39
N ILE A 170 -2.66 10.42 7.06
CA ILE A 170 -3.00 9.06 6.61
C ILE A 170 -4.18 9.15 5.66
N LEU A 171 -3.91 8.95 4.36
CA LEU A 171 -4.94 8.98 3.31
C LEU A 171 -5.58 7.62 3.07
N LEU A 172 -4.76 6.56 3.04
CA LEU A 172 -5.20 5.21 2.70
C LEU A 172 -4.52 4.18 3.60
N LEU A 173 -5.18 3.03 3.77
CA LEU A 173 -4.62 1.84 4.40
C LEU A 173 -4.65 0.66 3.41
N THR A 174 -3.69 -0.27 3.55
CA THR A 174 -3.58 -1.49 2.75
C THR A 174 -2.88 -2.58 3.57
N LEU A 175 -2.94 -3.84 3.11
CA LEU A 175 -2.16 -4.92 3.73
C LEU A 175 -0.93 -5.25 2.90
N VAL A 176 0.07 -5.80 3.57
CA VAL A 176 1.40 -6.04 3.01
C VAL A 176 1.82 -7.48 3.26
N ASN A 177 2.58 -8.04 2.31
CA ASN A 177 3.48 -9.16 2.51
C ASN A 177 4.90 -8.67 2.24
N ASP A 178 5.66 -8.37 3.30
CA ASP A 178 7.05 -7.96 3.19
C ASP A 178 7.95 -9.17 3.09
N VAL A 179 8.05 -9.71 1.87
CA VAL A 179 8.78 -10.93 1.58
C VAL A 179 10.23 -10.82 2.03
N SER A 180 10.64 -11.75 2.89
CA SER A 180 11.95 -11.75 3.52
C SER A 180 12.78 -12.96 3.15
N LEU A 181 14.07 -12.77 2.93
CA LEU A 181 15.04 -13.83 2.68
C LEU A 181 15.92 -13.99 3.93
N ARG A 182 15.42 -14.77 4.89
CA ARG A 182 15.91 -14.81 6.26
C ARG A 182 17.38 -15.17 6.42
N ASN A 183 17.90 -15.98 5.51
CA ASN A 183 19.30 -16.42 5.58
C ASN A 183 20.28 -15.39 5.03
N LEU A 184 19.80 -14.37 4.28
CA LEU A 184 20.62 -13.25 3.79
C LEU A 184 20.68 -12.08 4.78
N ILE A 185 19.63 -11.90 5.59
CA ILE A 185 19.47 -10.78 6.53
C ILE A 185 20.64 -10.66 7.54
N PRO A 186 21.17 -11.73 8.15
CA PRO A 186 22.23 -11.59 9.16
C PRO A 186 23.51 -10.93 8.65
N GLU A 187 23.91 -11.20 7.42
CA GLU A 187 25.09 -10.58 6.81
C GLU A 187 24.88 -9.09 6.50
N GLU A 188 23.66 -8.70 6.11
CA GLU A 188 23.31 -7.30 5.88
C GLU A 188 23.23 -6.51 7.19
N LEU A 189 22.63 -7.09 8.23
CA LEU A 189 22.60 -6.51 9.57
C LEU A 189 23.99 -6.28 10.13
N ALA A 190 24.95 -7.21 9.91
CA ALA A 190 26.33 -7.06 10.35
C ALA A 190 27.06 -5.88 9.67
N LYS A 191 26.63 -5.50 8.46
CA LYS A 191 27.18 -4.33 7.73
C LYS A 191 26.57 -3.00 8.18
N GLY A 192 25.37 -3.00 8.79
CA GLY A 192 24.74 -1.81 9.38
C GLY A 192 24.14 -0.80 8.40
N PHE A 193 24.03 -1.11 7.10
CA PHE A 193 23.52 -0.19 6.07
C PHE A 193 22.04 -0.44 5.66
N GLY A 194 21.40 -1.43 6.20
CA GLY A 194 20.03 -1.83 5.85
C GLY A 194 19.96 -3.03 4.90
N PHE A 195 18.79 -3.27 4.34
CA PHE A 195 18.48 -4.45 3.55
C PHE A 195 18.44 -4.12 2.06
N VAL A 196 19.29 -4.76 1.26
CA VAL A 196 19.27 -4.70 -0.20
C VAL A 196 18.85 -6.04 -0.81
N GLN A 197 19.35 -7.15 -0.25
CA GLN A 197 19.11 -8.49 -0.72
C GLN A 197 18.10 -9.27 0.14
N GLY A 198 18.13 -9.05 1.45
CA GLY A 198 17.31 -9.77 2.42
C GLY A 198 15.83 -9.42 2.40
N LYS A 199 15.46 -8.27 1.84
CA LYS A 199 14.09 -7.85 1.59
C LYS A 199 13.85 -7.78 0.09
N ALA A 200 13.15 -8.80 -0.43
CA ALA A 200 12.80 -8.91 -1.84
C ALA A 200 11.69 -7.92 -2.22
N ALA A 201 11.01 -8.12 -3.33
CA ALA A 201 9.89 -7.27 -3.70
C ALA A 201 8.71 -7.46 -2.74
N THR A 202 8.24 -6.36 -2.15
CA THR A 202 7.08 -6.31 -1.26
C THR A 202 5.79 -6.44 -2.05
N ALA A 203 4.81 -7.20 -1.54
CA ALA A 203 3.49 -7.36 -2.13
C ALA A 203 2.42 -6.62 -1.33
N PHE A 204 1.36 -6.19 -2.03
CA PHE A 204 0.23 -5.49 -1.41
C PHE A 204 -1.10 -6.13 -1.82
N THR A 205 -2.13 -5.96 -0.97
CA THR A 205 -3.51 -6.27 -1.37
C THR A 205 -3.92 -5.46 -2.59
N PRO A 206 -4.93 -5.91 -3.38
CA PRO A 206 -5.34 -5.21 -4.59
C PRO A 206 -5.90 -3.82 -4.32
N LEU A 207 -6.34 -3.56 -3.09
CA LEU A 207 -7.03 -2.33 -2.73
C LEU A 207 -6.35 -1.63 -1.57
N ALA A 208 -6.29 -0.30 -1.66
CA ALA A 208 -6.09 0.61 -0.56
C ALA A 208 -7.43 1.30 -0.24
N VAL A 209 -7.73 1.48 1.04
CA VAL A 209 -9.02 2.02 1.49
C VAL A 209 -8.82 3.29 2.30
N THR A 210 -9.75 4.23 2.17
CA THR A 210 -9.76 5.42 3.02
C THR A 210 -10.15 5.08 4.47
N PRO A 211 -9.69 5.83 5.47
CA PRO A 211 -9.97 5.59 6.89
C PRO A 211 -11.47 5.49 7.22
N ASP A 212 -12.33 6.27 6.57
CA ASP A 212 -13.78 6.24 6.77
C ASP A 212 -14.43 4.89 6.36
N GLU A 213 -13.85 4.21 5.36
CA GLU A 213 -14.32 2.88 4.91
C GLU A 213 -14.17 1.81 5.99
N LEU A 214 -13.23 1.99 6.92
CA LEU A 214 -12.97 1.08 8.03
C LEU A 214 -13.92 1.31 9.21
N GLY A 215 -14.54 2.50 9.30
CA GLY A 215 -15.45 2.82 10.39
C GLY A 215 -14.81 2.68 11.78
N PRO A 216 -15.51 2.06 12.77
CA PRO A 216 -15.05 2.05 14.17
C PRO A 216 -13.83 1.16 14.44
N VAL A 217 -13.42 0.32 13.48
CA VAL A 217 -12.22 -0.53 13.66
C VAL A 217 -10.92 0.21 13.41
N TRP A 218 -11.00 1.43 12.86
CA TRP A 218 -9.91 2.38 12.74
C TRP A 218 -10.12 3.55 13.71
N ASP A 219 -9.25 3.73 14.67
CA ASP A 219 -9.33 4.79 15.69
C ASP A 219 -8.50 6.04 15.35
N GLY A 220 -8.02 6.14 14.10
CA GLY A 220 -7.11 7.19 13.64
C GLY A 220 -5.64 6.87 13.89
N ARG A 221 -5.33 5.76 14.55
CA ARG A 221 -3.97 5.38 14.97
C ARG A 221 -3.63 3.93 14.71
N LYS A 222 -4.59 3.03 14.92
CA LYS A 222 -4.44 1.57 14.84
C LYS A 222 -5.64 0.95 14.17
N LEU A 223 -5.41 -0.12 13.45
CA LEU A 223 -6.47 -0.94 12.85
C LEU A 223 -6.77 -2.12 13.77
N SER A 224 -7.99 -2.18 14.31
CA SER A 224 -8.39 -3.12 15.35
C SER A 224 -9.18 -4.32 14.78
N LEU A 225 -8.49 -5.12 13.94
CA LEU A 225 -9.00 -6.37 13.36
C LEU A 225 -7.92 -7.45 13.34
N PRO A 226 -8.30 -8.73 13.29
CA PRO A 226 -7.35 -9.82 13.10
C PRO A 226 -6.84 -9.86 11.64
N MET A 227 -5.56 -10.16 11.47
CA MET A 227 -4.90 -10.42 10.18
C MET A 227 -4.85 -11.93 9.94
N ARG A 228 -5.64 -12.42 8.99
CA ARG A 228 -5.66 -13.85 8.68
C ARG A 228 -4.52 -14.21 7.73
N VAL A 229 -3.68 -15.16 8.15
CA VAL A 229 -2.51 -15.62 7.42
C VAL A 229 -2.56 -17.13 7.26
N SER A 230 -2.35 -17.62 6.04
CA SER A 230 -2.26 -19.06 5.76
C SER A 230 -1.16 -19.38 4.77
N VAL A 231 -0.61 -20.59 4.89
CA VAL A 231 0.37 -21.20 3.97
C VAL A 231 -0.20 -22.53 3.54
N ASN A 232 -0.31 -22.79 2.24
CA ASN A 232 -0.86 -24.03 1.67
C ASN A 232 -2.24 -24.39 2.25
N ASP A 233 -3.13 -23.37 2.37
CA ASP A 233 -4.46 -23.46 2.95
C ASP A 233 -4.49 -23.84 4.46
N GLN A 234 -3.32 -23.96 5.10
CA GLN A 234 -3.23 -24.14 6.54
C GLN A 234 -3.07 -22.78 7.23
N VAL A 235 -3.88 -22.53 8.26
CA VAL A 235 -3.81 -21.28 9.03
C VAL A 235 -2.48 -21.23 9.77
N LEU A 236 -1.64 -20.22 9.47
CA LEU A 236 -0.42 -19.90 10.22
C LEU A 236 -0.77 -19.08 11.46
N GLY A 237 -1.72 -18.17 11.35
CA GLY A 237 -2.19 -17.34 12.44
C GLY A 237 -3.27 -16.35 12.04
N SER A 238 -3.79 -15.69 13.08
CA SER A 238 -4.76 -14.60 12.95
C SER A 238 -4.51 -13.53 14.03
N PRO A 239 -3.26 -12.99 14.14
CA PRO A 239 -2.95 -12.01 15.17
C PRO A 239 -3.73 -10.72 14.97
N HIS A 240 -4.04 -10.03 16.06
CA HIS A 240 -4.86 -8.83 16.07
C HIS A 240 -3.99 -7.59 15.87
N CYS A 241 -4.26 -6.81 14.81
CA CYS A 241 -3.41 -5.68 14.38
C CYS A 241 -3.37 -4.52 15.39
N GLY A 242 -4.46 -4.26 16.12
CA GLY A 242 -4.51 -3.18 17.10
C GLY A 242 -3.93 -3.55 18.47
N SER A 243 -3.86 -4.87 18.79
CA SER A 243 -3.31 -5.35 20.04
C SER A 243 -1.78 -5.32 20.00
N ASP A 244 -1.17 -4.98 21.13
CA ASP A 244 0.29 -5.00 21.32
C ASP A 244 1.10 -4.17 20.32
N MET A 245 0.44 -3.32 19.53
CA MET A 245 1.10 -2.33 18.68
C MET A 245 1.68 -1.21 19.56
N GLN A 246 2.98 -1.32 19.89
CA GLN A 246 3.68 -0.39 20.77
C GLN A 246 3.81 1.01 20.15
N PHE A 247 4.08 1.07 18.87
CA PHE A 247 4.23 2.31 18.12
C PHE A 247 3.08 2.46 17.12
N ASP A 248 2.08 3.28 17.44
CA ASP A 248 0.98 3.56 16.52
C ASP A 248 1.45 4.34 15.28
N PHE A 249 0.66 4.34 14.21
CA PHE A 249 1.05 4.98 12.95
C PHE A 249 1.43 6.45 13.09
N PRO A 250 0.71 7.33 13.84
CA PRO A 250 1.15 8.70 14.04
C PRO A 250 2.55 8.81 14.65
N ARG A 251 2.92 7.91 15.56
CA ARG A 251 4.26 7.87 16.15
C ARG A 251 5.32 7.44 15.15
N LEU A 252 5.00 6.46 14.29
CA LEU A 252 5.89 6.03 13.20
C LEU A 252 6.09 7.16 12.19
N ILE A 253 5.04 7.91 11.83
CA ILE A 253 5.12 9.07 10.93
C ILE A 253 6.00 10.16 11.51
N VAL A 254 5.82 10.53 12.80
CA VAL A 254 6.67 11.50 13.49
C VAL A 254 8.14 11.07 13.46
N HIS A 255 8.41 9.78 13.69
CA HIS A 255 9.78 9.25 13.63
C HIS A 255 10.36 9.37 12.21
N ALA A 256 9.61 8.96 11.19
CA ALA A 256 10.05 9.01 9.79
C ALA A 256 10.28 10.44 9.28
N ALA A 257 9.41 11.39 9.69
CA ALA A 257 9.47 12.79 9.28
C ALA A 257 10.37 13.67 10.14
N LYS A 258 11.18 13.08 11.03
CA LYS A 258 12.00 13.83 12.00
C LYS A 258 13.00 14.79 11.35
N THR A 259 13.61 14.39 10.23
CA THR A 259 14.72 15.12 9.59
C THR A 259 14.46 15.52 8.14
N ARG A 260 13.30 15.15 7.59
CA ARG A 260 12.90 15.44 6.21
C ARG A 260 11.37 15.41 6.07
N PRO A 261 10.79 16.11 5.09
CA PRO A 261 9.39 15.91 4.73
C PRO A 261 9.22 14.53 4.05
N LEU A 262 8.00 14.00 4.08
CA LEU A 262 7.62 12.80 3.33
C LEU A 262 6.61 13.23 2.26
N PRO A 263 6.86 12.98 0.96
CA PRO A 263 5.93 13.35 -0.10
C PRO A 263 4.69 12.46 -0.10
N ALA A 264 3.59 12.98 -0.64
CA ALA A 264 2.36 12.22 -0.88
C ALA A 264 2.66 10.93 -1.66
N GLY A 265 2.06 9.81 -1.25
CA GLY A 265 2.38 8.49 -1.79
C GLY A 265 3.53 7.77 -1.05
N THR A 266 4.12 8.36 0.00
CA THR A 266 4.99 7.60 0.91
C THR A 266 4.19 6.49 1.56
N VAL A 267 4.72 5.27 1.52
CA VAL A 267 4.13 4.08 2.16
C VAL A 267 4.89 3.78 3.44
N LEU A 268 4.15 3.55 4.53
CA LEU A 268 4.72 3.26 5.85
C LEU A 268 4.08 1.99 6.44
N GLY A 269 4.89 0.92 6.61
CA GLY A 269 4.50 -0.35 7.18
C GLY A 269 4.58 -0.39 8.70
N SER A 270 3.75 -1.25 9.29
CA SER A 270 3.74 -1.50 10.72
C SER A 270 4.87 -2.43 11.20
N GLY A 271 5.46 -3.16 10.28
CA GLY A 271 6.18 -4.38 10.62
C GLY A 271 5.26 -5.55 10.88
N THR A 272 5.84 -6.74 10.91
CA THR A 272 5.13 -8.01 11.13
C THR A 272 4.24 -7.94 12.37
N ILE A 273 2.94 -8.21 12.18
CA ILE A 273 1.97 -8.20 13.28
C ILE A 273 2.25 -9.34 14.23
N SER A 274 2.32 -9.02 15.53
CA SER A 274 2.59 -10.00 16.58
C SER A 274 1.87 -9.62 17.87
N ASN A 275 1.36 -10.63 18.57
CA ASN A 275 0.74 -10.46 19.87
C ASN A 275 1.49 -11.25 20.95
N TYR A 276 1.54 -10.69 22.18
CA TYR A 276 2.05 -11.41 23.31
C TYR A 276 1.19 -12.66 23.59
N GLY A 277 1.83 -13.73 24.09
CA GLY A 277 1.15 -15.01 24.33
C GLY A 277 1.06 -15.93 23.10
N HIS A 278 1.05 -15.39 21.90
CA HIS A 278 1.04 -16.12 20.61
C HIS A 278 -0.14 -17.09 20.40
N ASP A 279 -1.22 -16.97 21.20
CA ASP A 279 -2.40 -17.86 21.10
C ASP A 279 -3.14 -17.70 19.76
N SER A 280 -3.01 -16.54 19.12
CA SER A 280 -3.56 -16.25 17.78
C SER A 280 -2.69 -16.75 16.62
N GLY A 281 -1.59 -17.46 16.88
CA GLY A 281 -0.61 -17.87 15.88
C GLY A 281 0.28 -16.71 15.43
N HIS A 282 0.82 -16.80 14.20
CA HIS A 282 1.90 -15.94 13.72
C HIS A 282 1.58 -15.29 12.39
N ALA A 283 2.21 -14.14 12.13
CA ALA A 283 2.14 -13.43 10.84
C ALA A 283 3.39 -13.63 9.96
N CYS A 284 4.35 -14.44 10.42
CA CYS A 284 5.50 -14.91 9.63
C CYS A 284 6.00 -16.26 10.14
N ILE A 285 6.74 -16.99 9.30
CA ILE A 285 7.33 -18.29 9.68
C ILE A 285 8.50 -18.08 10.66
N ALA A 286 9.28 -17.00 10.50
CA ALA A 286 10.41 -16.73 11.40
C ALA A 286 9.99 -16.64 12.87
N GLU A 287 8.81 -16.10 13.16
CA GLU A 287 8.27 -16.01 14.53
C GLU A 287 7.89 -17.38 15.07
N LEU A 288 7.19 -18.21 14.27
CA LEU A 288 6.90 -19.60 14.63
C LEU A 288 8.18 -20.37 14.93
N ARG A 289 9.19 -20.25 14.08
CA ARG A 289 10.52 -20.89 14.25
C ARG A 289 11.24 -20.38 15.50
N ALA A 290 11.13 -19.09 15.81
CA ALA A 290 11.70 -18.52 17.03
C ALA A 290 11.01 -19.10 18.28
N MET A 291 9.68 -19.26 18.24
CA MET A 291 8.94 -19.89 19.34
C MET A 291 9.33 -21.36 19.53
N GLU A 292 9.44 -22.13 18.43
CA GLU A 292 9.94 -23.53 18.48
C GLU A 292 11.35 -23.58 19.08
N THR A 293 12.24 -22.68 18.66
CA THR A 293 13.62 -22.63 19.19
C THR A 293 13.63 -22.34 20.68
N VAL A 294 12.80 -21.41 21.18
CA VAL A 294 12.71 -21.09 22.61
C VAL A 294 12.12 -22.26 23.40
N ARG A 295 11.13 -22.96 22.86
CA ARG A 295 10.44 -24.07 23.54
C ARG A 295 11.23 -25.39 23.48
N ASP A 296 11.73 -25.75 22.30
CA ASP A 296 12.25 -27.08 21.98
C ASP A 296 13.77 -27.10 21.74
N GLY A 297 14.42 -25.92 21.72
CA GLY A 297 15.87 -25.79 21.48
C GLY A 297 16.26 -25.70 20.00
N ALA A 298 15.35 -26.01 19.06
CA ALA A 298 15.58 -25.92 17.63
C ALA A 298 14.26 -25.68 16.88
N ALA A 299 14.33 -24.98 15.75
CA ALA A 299 13.21 -24.80 14.84
C ALA A 299 12.95 -26.07 14.01
N ALA A 300 11.70 -26.52 13.94
CA ALA A 300 11.26 -27.65 13.13
C ALA A 300 10.57 -27.21 11.82
N THR A 301 9.82 -26.12 11.84
CA THR A 301 9.09 -25.61 10.67
C THR A 301 10.07 -25.11 9.60
N PRO A 302 9.99 -25.59 8.33
CA PRO A 302 10.80 -25.06 7.25
C PRO A 302 10.32 -23.66 6.83
N PHE A 303 11.19 -22.89 6.17
CA PHE A 303 10.78 -21.74 5.39
C PHE A 303 10.06 -22.17 4.11
N LEU A 304 9.43 -21.22 3.41
CA LEU A 304 8.68 -21.47 2.19
C LEU A 304 9.56 -22.09 1.11
N LYS A 305 8.95 -22.95 0.29
CA LYS A 305 9.56 -23.64 -0.85
C LYS A 305 8.85 -23.28 -2.15
N PHE A 306 9.47 -23.60 -3.26
CA PHE A 306 8.82 -23.47 -4.57
C PHE A 306 7.56 -24.34 -4.63
N GLY A 307 6.47 -23.73 -5.03
CA GLY A 307 5.15 -24.33 -5.06
C GLY A 307 4.25 -23.94 -3.87
N ASP A 308 4.83 -23.50 -2.75
CA ASP A 308 4.05 -23.06 -1.60
C ASP A 308 3.21 -21.82 -1.96
N ARG A 309 2.04 -21.74 -1.34
CA ARG A 309 1.07 -20.66 -1.53
C ARG A 309 0.88 -19.89 -0.24
N VAL A 310 0.94 -18.57 -0.32
CA VAL A 310 0.72 -17.64 0.80
C VAL A 310 -0.58 -16.91 0.58
N ARG A 311 -1.43 -16.83 1.61
CA ARG A 311 -2.63 -16.01 1.59
C ARG A 311 -2.70 -15.12 2.83
N ILE A 312 -2.91 -13.81 2.61
CA ILE A 312 -3.07 -12.79 3.65
C ILE A 312 -4.33 -12.02 3.33
N GLU A 313 -5.24 -11.91 4.32
CA GLU A 313 -6.48 -11.17 4.16
C GLU A 313 -7.00 -10.64 5.51
N MET A 314 -7.88 -9.65 5.43
CA MET A 314 -8.60 -9.10 6.57
C MET A 314 -10.09 -9.07 6.24
N LEU A 315 -10.87 -9.63 7.13
CA LEU A 315 -12.34 -9.71 6.99
C LEU A 315 -13.01 -8.74 7.95
N ASP A 316 -14.12 -8.17 7.50
CA ASP A 316 -15.00 -7.41 8.38
C ASP A 316 -15.85 -8.34 9.28
N SER A 317 -16.72 -7.75 10.09
CA SER A 317 -17.62 -8.49 11.00
C SER A 317 -18.67 -9.37 10.29
N GLN A 318 -18.83 -9.17 8.98
CA GLN A 318 -19.75 -9.96 8.13
C GLN A 318 -19.01 -11.05 7.35
N GLY A 319 -17.69 -11.16 7.53
CA GLY A 319 -16.84 -12.11 6.81
C GLY A 319 -16.51 -11.67 5.39
N GLN A 320 -16.73 -10.39 5.02
CA GLN A 320 -16.35 -9.86 3.71
C GLN A 320 -14.93 -9.31 3.76
N SER A 321 -14.18 -9.50 2.66
CA SER A 321 -12.83 -8.94 2.55
C SER A 321 -12.88 -7.43 2.42
N ILE A 322 -12.05 -6.75 3.23
CA ILE A 322 -11.96 -5.28 3.22
C ILE A 322 -11.06 -4.80 2.09
N PHE A 323 -9.89 -5.41 1.95
CA PHE A 323 -8.81 -4.98 1.05
C PHE A 323 -8.67 -5.88 -0.18
N GLY A 324 -9.48 -6.94 -0.32
CA GLY A 324 -9.12 -8.10 -1.12
C GLY A 324 -8.07 -8.95 -0.41
N ALA A 325 -7.47 -9.91 -1.09
CA ALA A 325 -6.45 -10.77 -0.52
C ALA A 325 -5.14 -10.70 -1.30
N ILE A 326 -4.02 -10.81 -0.61
CA ILE A 326 -2.77 -11.29 -1.17
C ILE A 326 -2.89 -12.80 -1.27
N ASP A 327 -2.60 -13.35 -2.44
CA ASP A 327 -2.74 -14.79 -2.73
C ASP A 327 -1.69 -15.22 -3.75
N GLN A 328 -0.52 -15.58 -3.28
CA GLN A 328 0.70 -15.68 -4.06
C GLN A 328 1.30 -17.08 -4.01
N GLN A 329 1.94 -17.50 -5.10
CA GLN A 329 2.73 -18.72 -5.14
C GLN A 329 4.22 -18.39 -5.15
N VAL A 330 5.02 -19.14 -4.37
CA VAL A 330 6.48 -19.07 -4.42
C VAL A 330 6.96 -19.87 -5.63
N VAL A 331 7.75 -19.25 -6.51
CA VAL A 331 8.27 -19.90 -7.72
C VAL A 331 9.75 -19.61 -7.93
N SER A 332 10.43 -20.50 -8.65
CA SER A 332 11.79 -20.22 -9.09
C SER A 332 11.81 -19.00 -10.03
N ALA A 333 12.80 -18.11 -9.85
CA ALA A 333 13.00 -16.97 -10.74
C ALA A 333 13.21 -17.37 -12.21
N ARG A 334 13.63 -18.61 -12.46
CA ARG A 334 13.82 -19.21 -13.80
C ARG A 334 12.51 -19.74 -14.41
N SER A 335 11.45 -19.88 -13.64
CA SER A 335 10.14 -20.28 -14.17
C SER A 335 9.63 -19.24 -15.16
N PRO A 336 8.94 -19.65 -16.25
CA PRO A 336 8.30 -18.69 -17.14
C PRO A 336 7.40 -17.72 -16.35
N ARG A 337 7.42 -16.45 -16.73
CA ARG A 337 6.41 -15.51 -16.18
C ARG A 337 5.05 -15.94 -16.68
N ARG A 338 4.08 -16.03 -15.79
CA ARG A 338 2.67 -16.16 -16.19
C ARG A 338 2.28 -14.83 -16.82
N GLU A 339 2.22 -14.79 -18.16
CA GLU A 339 1.60 -13.69 -18.85
C GLU A 339 0.11 -13.72 -18.51
N ARG A 340 -0.33 -12.76 -17.75
CA ARG A 340 -1.76 -12.55 -17.51
C ARG A 340 -2.23 -11.51 -18.53
N PRO A 341 -3.18 -11.85 -19.40
CA PRO A 341 -3.66 -10.89 -20.39
C PRO A 341 -4.22 -9.67 -19.67
N ILE A 342 -3.86 -8.50 -20.18
CA ILE A 342 -4.49 -7.23 -19.77
C ILE A 342 -5.96 -7.36 -20.13
N ALA A 343 -6.85 -7.09 -19.18
CA ALA A 343 -8.29 -7.22 -19.39
C ALA A 343 -8.73 -6.30 -20.55
N ASP A 344 -9.61 -6.82 -21.42
CA ASP A 344 -10.25 -6.06 -22.52
C ASP A 344 -10.95 -4.76 -22.04
N VAL A 345 -11.21 -4.65 -20.74
CA VAL A 345 -11.75 -3.45 -20.07
C VAL A 345 -10.90 -2.20 -20.34
N LEU A 346 -9.59 -2.38 -20.63
CA LEU A 346 -8.67 -1.29 -20.95
C LEU A 346 -8.51 -1.07 -22.45
N ALA A 347 -9.19 -1.83 -23.31
CA ALA A 347 -9.26 -1.54 -24.73
C ALA A 347 -9.80 -0.11 -24.91
N ARG A 348 -8.90 0.81 -25.29
CA ARG A 348 -9.19 2.24 -25.40
C ARG A 348 -10.45 2.45 -26.24
N PRO A 349 -11.46 3.20 -25.77
CA PRO A 349 -12.36 3.84 -26.70
C PRO A 349 -11.51 4.66 -27.68
N ALA A 350 -11.82 4.56 -28.97
CA ALA A 350 -11.12 5.31 -30.03
C ALA A 350 -10.87 6.75 -29.54
N ALA A 351 -9.65 7.23 -29.70
CA ALA A 351 -9.24 8.55 -29.23
C ALA A 351 -10.33 9.56 -29.59
N ILE A 352 -10.85 10.25 -28.58
CA ILE A 352 -11.69 11.42 -28.80
C ILE A 352 -10.79 12.38 -29.60
N PRO A 353 -11.15 12.76 -30.84
CA PRO A 353 -10.36 13.71 -31.56
C PRO A 353 -10.23 14.98 -30.73
N PRO A 354 -9.07 15.62 -30.66
CA PRO A 354 -8.90 16.85 -29.91
C PRO A 354 -10.02 17.80 -30.31
N ALA A 355 -10.78 18.26 -29.31
CA ALA A 355 -11.79 19.29 -29.54
C ALA A 355 -11.11 20.42 -30.28
N SER A 356 -11.58 20.73 -31.50
CA SER A 356 -11.09 21.87 -32.27
C SER A 356 -11.37 23.10 -31.41
N ILE A 357 -10.32 23.63 -30.78
CA ILE A 357 -10.37 24.95 -30.15
C ILE A 357 -10.63 25.94 -31.30
N GLN A 358 -11.87 26.36 -31.45
CA GLN A 358 -12.15 27.49 -32.32
C GLN A 358 -11.49 28.73 -31.69
N PRO A 359 -10.68 29.46 -32.45
CA PRO A 359 -10.10 30.70 -31.94
C PRO A 359 -11.25 31.65 -31.58
N VAL A 360 -11.22 32.16 -30.35
CA VAL A 360 -12.11 33.24 -29.90
C VAL A 360 -11.91 34.41 -30.86
N PRO A 361 -12.99 34.96 -31.45
CA PRO A 361 -12.85 36.16 -32.32
C PRO A 361 -12.21 37.29 -31.50
N ALA A 362 -11.15 37.91 -32.04
CA ALA A 362 -10.55 39.08 -31.42
C ALA A 362 -11.61 40.18 -31.33
N ASP A 363 -11.87 40.66 -30.15
CA ASP A 363 -12.71 41.81 -29.88
C ASP A 363 -12.11 43.05 -30.51
N GLN A 364 -12.80 43.57 -31.54
CA GLN A 364 -12.47 44.84 -32.18
C GLN A 364 -13.12 45.98 -31.37
N SER A 365 -12.55 46.32 -30.25
CA SER A 365 -12.90 47.58 -29.57
C SER A 365 -11.70 48.06 -28.77
N ASP A 366 -10.82 48.83 -29.47
CA ASP A 366 -10.09 49.95 -28.89
C ASP A 366 -9.29 50.67 -30.04
N GLN A 367 -10.02 51.37 -30.88
CA GLN A 367 -9.44 52.52 -31.60
C GLN A 367 -9.79 53.75 -30.76
N ALA A 368 -8.94 54.12 -29.83
CA ALA A 368 -8.92 55.43 -29.23
C ALA A 368 -7.96 56.31 -30.01
N GLU A 369 -8.51 57.38 -30.58
CA GLU A 369 -7.79 58.46 -31.25
C GLU A 369 -6.76 59.12 -30.31
N PRO A 370 -5.66 59.68 -30.85
CA PRO A 370 -4.71 60.46 -30.07
C PRO A 370 -5.23 61.90 -29.90
N ASP A 371 -5.47 62.31 -28.68
CA ASP A 371 -5.76 63.72 -28.34
C ASP A 371 -4.46 64.54 -28.30
N GLN A 372 -4.49 65.64 -29.10
CA GLN A 372 -3.44 66.69 -29.17
C GLN A 372 -3.72 67.70 -28.07
N ALA A 373 -2.68 68.27 -27.59
CA ALA A 373 -2.51 69.51 -26.80
C ALA A 373 -2.04 69.22 -25.37
N ASP A 374 -1.05 69.83 -24.80
CA ASP A 374 -0.53 71.19 -24.97
C ASP A 374 0.88 71.28 -24.35
N GLN A 375 1.73 71.96 -25.06
CA GLN A 375 2.95 72.56 -24.51
C GLN A 375 2.59 73.70 -23.58
N GLN A 376 3.12 73.76 -22.38
CA GLN A 376 3.62 75.04 -21.82
C GLN A 376 4.34 74.86 -20.48
N SER A 377 5.55 75.38 -20.47
CA SER A 377 6.31 76.18 -19.48
C SER A 377 6.70 75.46 -18.17
N ALA A 378 7.96 75.24 -17.95
CA ALA A 378 9.09 76.07 -17.55
C ALA A 378 8.96 76.65 -16.13
N SER A 379 10.01 76.45 -15.36
CA SER A 379 10.48 77.15 -14.14
C SER A 379 9.81 76.80 -12.81
N GLU A 380 10.45 76.15 -11.99
CA GLU A 380 11.35 76.50 -10.87
C GLU A 380 11.92 75.22 -10.21
#